data_7de50fc65d194b70fb37dd41c138a249
#
_entry.id   7de50fc65d194b70fb37dd41c138a249
#
_cell.length_a   1.000
_cell.length_b   1.000
_cell.length_c   1.000
_cell.angle_alpha   90.00
_cell.angle_beta   90.00
_cell.angle_gamma   90.00
#
_symmetry.space_group_name_H-M   'P 1'
#
loop_
_entity.id
_entity.type
_entity.pdbx_description
1 polymer ?
#
loop_
_entity_poly.entity_id
_entity_poly.type
_entity_poly.pdbx_seq_one_letter_code
_entity_poly.pdbx_strand_id
1 'polypeptide(L)'
;MTTERSPAPLPSVFSDADRLFRDPLTGLPSEHLFHHLLPDEFGRARDKEANGAFLAVKLDNILAINSLHGRTGGDEALRAVASVLENYRAGAGRESHVAFRLAGPLFGYSLPACSAPQAKSAADDIRRLVQQSEMYIGRLTVSVGVVNYYEMFMEDGTREQMALRIEQTAIHRLGIAERQGGNTVCDESGTDASVVSARPVVLMVDPEPASMALLLRALEAADLTVRVCEDGESAVTAIEENPPQVIICEAMCPRLSGFSVRERLRANALWNAIPFILVSHRKNEEMIRKAVENDIRHFFRKPVSLTEVVGLVLNITRSPTG
;
A
#
# COMPACT_ATOMS: atom_id res chain seq x y z
N MET A 1 -8.05 19.85 -32.54
CA MET A 1 -9.36 19.48 -31.98
C MET A 1 -9.16 18.15 -31.27
N THR A 2 -8.76 18.22 -30.03
CA THR A 2 -8.62 17.06 -29.12
C THR A 2 -10.04 16.68 -28.66
N THR A 3 -10.58 15.63 -29.23
CA THR A 3 -11.82 15.01 -28.72
C THR A 3 -11.51 14.45 -27.33
N GLU A 4 -11.97 15.14 -26.29
CA GLU A 4 -12.12 14.57 -24.96
C GLU A 4 -13.02 13.34 -25.10
N ARG A 5 -12.44 12.15 -25.09
CA ARG A 5 -13.20 10.91 -24.95
C ARG A 5 -13.75 10.89 -23.53
N SER A 6 -15.07 10.99 -23.43
CA SER A 6 -15.78 10.73 -22.19
C SER A 6 -15.33 9.37 -21.61
N PRO A 7 -15.05 9.26 -20.30
CA PRO A 7 -14.65 8.00 -19.71
C PRO A 7 -15.69 6.92 -20.02
N ALA A 8 -15.22 5.70 -20.30
CA ALA A 8 -16.11 4.58 -20.60
C ALA A 8 -17.08 4.34 -19.43
N PRO A 9 -18.35 3.99 -19.70
CA PRO A 9 -19.32 3.75 -18.65
C PRO A 9 -18.84 2.63 -17.72
N LEU A 10 -19.04 2.81 -16.40
CA LEU A 10 -18.76 1.77 -15.42
C LEU A 10 -19.61 0.53 -15.71
N PRO A 11 -19.12 -0.69 -15.33
CA PRO A 11 -19.94 -1.87 -15.38
C PRO A 11 -21.31 -1.67 -14.70
N SER A 12 -22.32 -2.41 -15.10
CA SER A 12 -23.70 -2.31 -14.57
C SER A 12 -23.85 -2.54 -13.06
N VAL A 13 -22.78 -2.99 -12.40
CA VAL A 13 -22.69 -3.14 -10.94
C VAL A 13 -22.59 -1.81 -10.18
N PHE A 14 -22.30 -0.69 -10.86
CA PHE A 14 -22.16 0.62 -10.21
C PHE A 14 -23.49 1.39 -10.21
N SER A 15 -23.89 1.86 -9.02
CA SER A 15 -25.03 2.77 -8.86
C SER A 15 -24.62 4.22 -9.17
N ASP A 16 -25.62 5.12 -9.33
CA ASP A 16 -25.33 6.55 -9.48
C ASP A 16 -24.64 7.16 -8.25
N ALA A 17 -24.85 6.57 -7.06
CA ALA A 17 -24.16 6.97 -5.82
C ALA A 17 -22.65 6.64 -5.87
N ASP A 18 -22.26 5.59 -6.56
CA ASP A 18 -20.84 5.19 -6.68
C ASP A 18 -20.03 6.17 -7.54
N ARG A 19 -20.69 6.99 -8.35
CA ARG A 19 -20.06 8.07 -9.11
C ARG A 19 -19.47 9.17 -8.22
N LEU A 20 -19.94 9.30 -6.97
CA LEU A 20 -19.41 10.24 -5.99
C LEU A 20 -18.06 9.79 -5.40
N PHE A 21 -17.69 8.52 -5.56
CA PHE A 21 -16.48 7.94 -5.01
C PHE A 21 -15.38 7.74 -6.08
N ARG A 22 -15.09 8.81 -6.81
CA ARG A 22 -13.99 8.82 -7.78
C ARG A 22 -12.81 9.64 -7.28
N ASP A 23 -11.62 9.18 -7.63
CA ASP A 23 -10.40 9.94 -7.41
C ASP A 23 -10.40 11.22 -8.27
N PRO A 24 -10.23 12.42 -7.69
CA PRO A 24 -10.33 13.66 -8.43
C PRO A 24 -9.18 13.89 -9.44
N LEU A 25 -8.03 13.23 -9.24
CA LEU A 25 -6.88 13.37 -10.12
C LEU A 25 -7.01 12.51 -11.38
N THR A 26 -7.43 11.27 -11.21
CA THR A 26 -7.41 10.25 -12.27
C THR A 26 -8.80 9.92 -12.83
N GLY A 27 -9.87 10.25 -12.10
CA GLY A 27 -11.24 9.90 -12.45
C GLY A 27 -11.60 8.42 -12.23
N LEU A 28 -10.65 7.59 -11.79
CA LEU A 28 -10.90 6.20 -11.46
C LEU A 28 -11.74 6.07 -10.17
N PRO A 29 -12.47 4.96 -9.98
CA PRO A 29 -12.98 4.57 -8.68
C PRO A 29 -11.95 4.69 -7.58
N SER A 30 -12.33 5.29 -6.44
CA SER A 30 -11.44 5.53 -5.31
C SER A 30 -11.20 4.27 -4.48
N GLU A 31 -10.23 4.33 -3.59
CA GLU A 31 -9.94 3.34 -2.57
C GLU A 31 -11.18 2.99 -1.72
N HIS A 32 -12.01 3.99 -1.38
CA HIS A 32 -13.23 3.76 -0.64
C HIS A 32 -14.18 2.80 -1.38
N LEU A 33 -14.36 3.00 -2.68
CA LEU A 33 -15.21 2.11 -3.49
C LEU A 33 -14.57 0.73 -3.65
N PHE A 34 -13.25 0.64 -3.74
CA PHE A 34 -12.51 -0.61 -3.77
C PHE A 34 -12.80 -1.48 -2.53
N HIS A 35 -12.71 -0.93 -1.33
CA HIS A 35 -12.98 -1.65 -0.09
C HIS A 35 -14.44 -2.09 0.07
N HIS A 36 -15.36 -1.44 -0.63
CA HIS A 36 -16.75 -1.90 -0.72
C HIS A 36 -16.96 -3.04 -1.71
N LEU A 37 -16.28 -3.00 -2.85
CA LEU A 37 -16.55 -3.93 -3.96
C LEU A 37 -15.77 -5.24 -3.86
N LEU A 38 -14.52 -5.21 -3.40
CA LEU A 38 -13.66 -6.39 -3.37
C LEU A 38 -14.22 -7.52 -2.47
N PRO A 39 -14.76 -7.24 -1.25
CA PRO A 39 -15.36 -8.29 -0.42
C PRO A 39 -16.51 -9.01 -1.09
N ASP A 40 -17.39 -8.25 -1.75
CA ASP A 40 -18.55 -8.80 -2.46
C ASP A 40 -18.14 -9.58 -3.71
N GLU A 41 -17.15 -9.10 -4.44
CA GLU A 41 -16.63 -9.78 -5.62
C GLU A 41 -15.97 -11.11 -5.24
N PHE A 42 -15.08 -11.08 -4.25
CA PHE A 42 -14.44 -12.28 -3.72
C PHE A 42 -15.49 -13.27 -3.17
N GLY A 43 -16.48 -12.78 -2.40
CA GLY A 43 -17.55 -13.60 -1.87
C GLY A 43 -18.33 -14.31 -2.98
N ARG A 44 -18.70 -13.59 -4.02
CA ARG A 44 -19.39 -14.19 -5.19
C ARG A 44 -18.52 -15.21 -5.93
N ALA A 45 -17.21 -14.95 -6.04
CA ALA A 45 -16.28 -15.90 -6.65
C ALA A 45 -16.15 -17.17 -5.83
N ARG A 46 -15.98 -17.06 -4.50
CA ARG A 46 -15.90 -18.20 -3.58
C ARG A 46 -17.18 -19.03 -3.56
N ASP A 47 -18.33 -18.39 -3.46
CA ASP A 47 -19.63 -19.06 -3.39
C ASP A 47 -19.96 -19.86 -4.67
N LYS A 48 -19.39 -19.48 -5.81
CA LYS A 48 -19.57 -20.12 -7.12
C LYS A 48 -18.38 -20.97 -7.57
N GLU A 49 -17.35 -21.10 -6.72
CA GLU A 49 -16.06 -21.69 -7.08
C GLU A 49 -15.49 -21.13 -8.40
N ALA A 50 -15.73 -19.83 -8.63
CA ALA A 50 -15.36 -19.16 -9.85
C ALA A 50 -13.96 -18.53 -9.72
N ASN A 51 -13.23 -18.47 -10.81
CA ASN A 51 -11.95 -17.77 -10.86
C ASN A 51 -12.14 -16.26 -10.65
N GLY A 52 -11.06 -15.61 -10.29
CA GLY A 52 -10.94 -14.17 -10.18
C GLY A 52 -9.54 -13.80 -9.70
N ALA A 53 -9.15 -12.56 -9.92
CA ALA A 53 -7.84 -12.07 -9.49
C ALA A 53 -7.87 -10.59 -9.17
N PHE A 54 -6.92 -10.16 -8.37
CA PHE A 54 -6.63 -8.76 -8.08
C PHE A 54 -5.16 -8.45 -8.37
N LEU A 55 -4.93 -7.29 -9.01
CA LEU A 55 -3.60 -6.76 -9.28
C LEU A 55 -3.39 -5.50 -8.45
N ALA A 56 -2.28 -5.43 -7.72
CA ALA A 56 -1.73 -4.18 -7.20
C ALA A 56 -0.73 -3.65 -8.23
N VAL A 57 -0.98 -2.47 -8.78
CA VAL A 57 -0.16 -1.84 -9.82
C VAL A 57 0.40 -0.54 -9.28
N LYS A 58 1.72 -0.36 -9.29
CA LYS A 58 2.37 0.85 -8.78
C LYS A 58 3.28 1.48 -9.82
N LEU A 59 3.14 2.78 -9.99
CA LEU A 59 4.07 3.57 -10.81
C LEU A 59 5.46 3.59 -10.16
N ASP A 60 6.45 3.10 -10.90
CA ASP A 60 7.85 3.09 -10.48
C ASP A 60 8.43 4.51 -10.47
N ASN A 61 9.37 4.76 -9.55
CA ASN A 61 10.20 5.98 -9.53
C ASN A 61 9.45 7.31 -9.49
N ILE A 62 8.24 7.37 -8.92
CA ILE A 62 7.42 8.59 -8.82
C ILE A 62 8.18 9.75 -8.16
N LEU A 63 9.08 9.47 -7.20
CA LEU A 63 9.89 10.49 -6.55
C LEU A 63 10.90 11.12 -7.50
N ALA A 64 11.55 10.32 -8.35
CA ALA A 64 12.44 10.83 -9.38
C ALA A 64 11.68 11.70 -10.40
N ILE A 65 10.46 11.26 -10.77
CA ILE A 65 9.57 12.04 -11.65
C ILE A 65 9.21 13.37 -10.99
N ASN A 66 8.81 13.37 -9.72
CA ASN A 66 8.49 14.58 -8.96
C ASN A 66 9.70 15.50 -8.79
N SER A 67 10.89 14.95 -8.61
CA SER A 67 12.13 15.72 -8.46
C SER A 67 12.54 16.42 -9.76
N LEU A 68 12.29 15.77 -10.91
CA LEU A 68 12.65 16.31 -12.23
C LEU A 68 11.60 17.26 -12.81
N HIS A 69 10.31 16.96 -12.61
CA HIS A 69 9.20 17.64 -13.29
C HIS A 69 8.21 18.30 -12.32
N GLY A 70 8.54 18.32 -11.02
CA GLY A 70 7.65 18.83 -9.98
C GLY A 70 6.41 17.93 -9.76
N ARG A 71 5.54 18.36 -8.84
CA ARG A 71 4.28 17.64 -8.54
C ARG A 71 3.37 17.50 -9.77
N THR A 72 3.33 18.51 -10.62
CA THR A 72 2.53 18.49 -11.86
C THR A 72 2.95 17.33 -12.77
N GLY A 73 4.27 17.10 -12.92
CA GLY A 73 4.78 15.97 -13.70
C GLY A 73 4.40 14.61 -13.11
N GLY A 74 4.43 14.48 -11.78
CA GLY A 74 3.93 13.27 -11.11
C GLY A 74 2.42 13.05 -11.32
N ASP A 75 1.63 14.12 -11.24
CA ASP A 75 0.18 14.06 -11.49
C ASP A 75 -0.13 13.65 -12.94
N GLU A 76 0.64 14.15 -13.91
CA GLU A 76 0.53 13.75 -15.31
C GLU A 76 0.90 12.27 -15.51
N ALA A 77 1.97 11.80 -14.86
CA ALA A 77 2.36 10.40 -14.89
C ALA A 77 1.25 9.48 -14.33
N LEU A 78 0.64 9.87 -13.21
CA LEU A 78 -0.47 9.14 -12.60
C LEU A 78 -1.71 9.11 -13.52
N ARG A 79 -2.05 10.22 -14.18
CA ARG A 79 -3.14 10.25 -15.18
C ARG A 79 -2.85 9.37 -16.38
N ALA A 80 -1.59 9.32 -16.83
CA ALA A 80 -1.18 8.45 -17.94
C ALA A 80 -1.37 6.97 -17.59
N VAL A 81 -0.94 6.53 -16.39
CA VAL A 81 -1.18 5.15 -15.92
C VAL A 81 -2.67 4.86 -15.81
N ALA A 82 -3.46 5.76 -15.20
CA ALA A 82 -4.90 5.61 -15.08
C ALA A 82 -5.59 5.43 -16.44
N SER A 83 -5.20 6.23 -17.42
CA SER A 83 -5.72 6.14 -18.79
C SER A 83 -5.36 4.81 -19.46
N VAL A 84 -4.15 4.28 -19.23
CA VAL A 84 -3.78 2.95 -19.74
C VAL A 84 -4.67 1.87 -19.13
N LEU A 85 -4.90 1.92 -17.81
CA LEU A 85 -5.76 0.95 -17.11
C LEU A 85 -7.20 1.01 -17.60
N GLU A 86 -7.77 2.21 -17.79
CA GLU A 86 -9.13 2.37 -18.35
C GLU A 86 -9.23 1.93 -19.80
N ASN A 87 -8.25 2.24 -20.63
CA ASN A 87 -8.22 1.78 -22.03
C ASN A 87 -8.08 0.26 -22.11
N TYR A 88 -7.30 -0.36 -21.22
CA TYR A 88 -7.19 -1.81 -21.13
C TYR A 88 -8.53 -2.45 -20.74
N ARG A 89 -9.23 -1.87 -19.76
CA ARG A 89 -10.57 -2.28 -19.34
C ARG A 89 -11.61 -2.17 -20.46
N ALA A 90 -11.54 -1.12 -21.26
CA ALA A 90 -12.47 -0.90 -22.36
C ALA A 90 -12.29 -1.87 -23.55
N GLY A 91 -11.27 -2.73 -23.50
CA GLY A 91 -11.05 -3.77 -24.50
C GLY A 91 -12.11 -4.88 -24.42
N ALA A 92 -12.33 -5.57 -25.53
CA ALA A 92 -13.33 -6.65 -25.65
C ALA A 92 -13.11 -7.75 -24.60
N GLY A 93 -14.19 -8.18 -23.97
CA GLY A 93 -14.18 -9.25 -22.95
C GLY A 93 -13.71 -8.81 -21.56
N ARG A 94 -13.55 -7.51 -21.32
CA ARG A 94 -13.06 -6.96 -20.05
C ARG A 94 -14.07 -5.98 -19.40
N GLU A 95 -15.32 -6.03 -19.80
CA GLU A 95 -16.37 -5.09 -19.37
C GLU A 95 -16.65 -5.16 -17.85
N SER A 96 -16.35 -6.32 -17.23
CA SER A 96 -16.48 -6.53 -15.78
C SER A 96 -15.23 -6.15 -14.98
N HIS A 97 -14.09 -5.88 -15.66
CA HIS A 97 -12.87 -5.46 -14.98
C HIS A 97 -13.03 -4.06 -14.41
N VAL A 98 -12.37 -3.76 -13.30
CA VAL A 98 -12.42 -2.44 -12.66
C VAL A 98 -11.02 -1.99 -12.26
N ALA A 99 -10.66 -0.78 -12.71
CA ALA A 99 -9.46 -0.09 -12.22
C ALA A 99 -9.83 0.82 -11.06
N PHE A 100 -8.97 0.88 -10.05
CA PHE A 100 -9.13 1.71 -8.85
C PHE A 100 -7.89 2.59 -8.65
N ARG A 101 -8.10 3.77 -8.10
CA ARG A 101 -7.04 4.58 -7.54
C ARG A 101 -6.96 4.32 -6.05
N LEU A 102 -5.87 3.74 -5.62
CA LEU A 102 -5.57 3.53 -4.20
C LEU A 102 -4.70 4.67 -3.66
N ALA A 103 -3.87 4.42 -2.67
CA ALA A 103 -3.05 5.45 -2.06
C ALA A 103 -1.77 5.78 -2.87
N GLY A 104 -1.35 7.04 -2.88
CA GLY A 104 -0.08 7.48 -3.47
C GLY A 104 0.06 7.06 -4.95
N PRO A 105 1.13 6.39 -5.39
CA PRO A 105 1.31 5.90 -6.76
C PRO A 105 0.67 4.54 -7.05
N LEU A 106 -0.15 4.02 -6.13
CA LEU A 106 -0.74 2.69 -6.17
C LEU A 106 -2.11 2.70 -6.84
N PHE A 107 -2.35 1.72 -7.69
CA PHE A 107 -3.62 1.41 -8.34
C PHE A 107 -4.01 -0.03 -8.02
N GLY A 108 -5.31 -0.30 -7.99
CA GLY A 108 -5.88 -1.63 -7.98
C GLY A 108 -6.50 -1.97 -9.33
N TYR A 109 -6.46 -3.24 -9.71
CA TYR A 109 -7.15 -3.71 -10.90
C TYR A 109 -7.80 -5.07 -10.63
N SER A 110 -9.14 -5.10 -10.64
CA SER A 110 -9.93 -6.30 -10.38
C SER A 110 -10.26 -7.01 -11.70
N LEU A 111 -10.12 -8.34 -11.68
CA LEU A 111 -10.31 -9.25 -12.80
C LEU A 111 -11.32 -10.36 -12.41
N PRO A 112 -12.64 -10.08 -12.41
CA PRO A 112 -13.65 -11.12 -12.21
C PRO A 112 -13.58 -12.20 -13.28
N ALA A 113 -13.85 -13.44 -12.90
CA ALA A 113 -13.87 -14.60 -13.80
C ALA A 113 -12.57 -14.83 -14.60
N CYS A 114 -11.43 -14.48 -14.02
CA CYS A 114 -10.12 -14.56 -14.64
C CYS A 114 -9.28 -15.68 -14.02
N SER A 115 -8.76 -16.59 -14.81
CA SER A 115 -7.84 -17.64 -14.34
C SER A 115 -6.44 -17.10 -14.04
N ALA A 116 -5.63 -17.83 -13.27
CA ALA A 116 -4.27 -17.42 -12.91
C ALA A 116 -3.38 -17.09 -14.13
N PRO A 117 -3.32 -17.91 -15.19
CA PRO A 117 -2.55 -17.56 -16.39
C PRO A 117 -3.06 -16.31 -17.10
N GLN A 118 -4.40 -16.10 -17.11
CA GLN A 118 -5.00 -14.90 -17.69
C GLN A 118 -4.68 -13.65 -16.86
N ALA A 119 -4.71 -13.75 -15.53
CA ALA A 119 -4.36 -12.64 -14.63
C ALA A 119 -2.89 -12.23 -14.80
N LYS A 120 -1.97 -13.20 -14.89
CA LYS A 120 -0.55 -12.96 -15.16
C LYS A 120 -0.34 -12.29 -16.53
N SER A 121 -1.03 -12.77 -17.56
CA SER A 121 -0.99 -12.17 -18.89
C SER A 121 -1.52 -10.74 -18.89
N ALA A 122 -2.63 -10.48 -18.19
CA ALA A 122 -3.21 -9.15 -18.04
C ALA A 122 -2.25 -8.18 -17.33
N ALA A 123 -1.60 -8.63 -16.27
CA ALA A 123 -0.59 -7.86 -15.55
C ALA A 123 0.60 -7.47 -16.44
N ASP A 124 1.09 -8.42 -17.25
CA ASP A 124 2.21 -8.17 -18.17
C ASP A 124 1.80 -7.29 -19.36
N ASP A 125 0.56 -7.41 -19.84
CA ASP A 125 0.00 -6.50 -20.85
C ASP A 125 -0.07 -5.07 -20.33
N ILE A 126 -0.63 -4.86 -19.14
CA ILE A 126 -0.72 -3.55 -18.49
C ILE A 126 0.67 -2.94 -18.33
N ARG A 127 1.64 -3.71 -17.81
CA ARG A 127 3.03 -3.28 -17.66
C ARG A 127 3.64 -2.81 -18.98
N ARG A 128 3.46 -3.60 -20.05
CA ARG A 128 3.96 -3.27 -21.39
C ARG A 128 3.27 -2.04 -21.97
N LEU A 129 1.96 -1.92 -21.82
CA LEU A 129 1.19 -0.77 -22.31
C LEU A 129 1.59 0.53 -21.62
N VAL A 130 1.85 0.50 -20.29
CA VAL A 130 2.37 1.68 -19.58
C VAL A 130 3.76 2.04 -20.11
N GLN A 131 4.65 1.06 -20.30
CA GLN A 131 6.00 1.30 -20.79
C GLN A 131 6.02 1.86 -22.22
N GLN A 132 5.03 1.53 -23.04
CA GLN A 132 4.89 1.97 -24.43
C GLN A 132 4.01 3.21 -24.59
N SER A 133 3.45 3.73 -23.47
CA SER A 133 2.53 4.85 -23.49
C SER A 133 3.27 6.12 -23.90
N GLU A 134 2.71 6.83 -24.89
CA GLU A 134 3.14 8.17 -25.31
C GLU A 134 2.38 9.29 -24.58
N MET A 135 1.55 8.94 -23.58
CA MET A 135 0.70 9.90 -22.85
C MET A 135 1.48 10.73 -21.83
N TYR A 136 2.77 10.46 -21.66
CA TYR A 136 3.66 11.17 -20.75
C TYR A 136 4.98 11.48 -21.45
N ILE A 137 5.56 12.65 -21.16
CA ILE A 137 6.89 13.04 -21.68
C ILE A 137 7.96 12.30 -20.86
N GLY A 138 8.33 11.12 -21.30
CA GLY A 138 9.31 10.26 -20.64
C GLY A 138 8.86 8.81 -20.57
N ARG A 139 9.74 7.94 -20.09
CA ARG A 139 9.42 6.52 -19.96
C ARG A 139 8.78 6.25 -18.59
N LEU A 140 7.55 5.79 -18.59
CA LEU A 140 6.89 5.27 -17.39
C LEU A 140 7.05 3.77 -17.32
N THR A 141 7.20 3.24 -16.12
CA THR A 141 7.14 1.81 -15.83
C THR A 141 6.27 1.56 -14.60
N VAL A 142 5.70 0.38 -14.52
CA VAL A 142 4.94 -0.08 -13.35
C VAL A 142 5.41 -1.45 -12.91
N SER A 143 5.41 -1.66 -11.62
CA SER A 143 5.53 -2.98 -11.01
C SER A 143 4.14 -3.49 -10.63
N VAL A 144 3.93 -4.82 -10.72
CA VAL A 144 2.63 -5.43 -10.51
C VAL A 144 2.74 -6.65 -9.60
N GLY A 145 1.91 -6.67 -8.54
CA GLY A 145 1.67 -7.86 -7.73
C GLY A 145 0.32 -8.48 -8.07
N VAL A 146 0.27 -9.79 -8.31
CA VAL A 146 -0.92 -10.54 -8.73
C VAL A 146 -1.35 -11.52 -7.65
N VAL A 147 -2.65 -11.56 -7.31
CA VAL A 147 -3.25 -12.56 -6.41
C VAL A 147 -4.47 -13.15 -7.08
N ASN A 148 -4.56 -14.48 -7.08
CA ASN A 148 -5.73 -15.19 -7.55
C ASN A 148 -6.65 -15.53 -6.38
N TYR A 149 -7.96 -15.36 -6.53
CA TYR A 149 -8.91 -15.54 -5.43
C TYR A 149 -8.95 -16.96 -4.88
N TYR A 150 -8.70 -17.97 -5.72
CA TYR A 150 -8.66 -19.36 -5.26
C TYR A 150 -7.59 -19.63 -4.19
N GLU A 151 -6.53 -18.81 -4.14
CA GLU A 151 -5.49 -18.93 -3.12
C GLU A 151 -6.02 -18.71 -1.70
N MET A 152 -7.15 -17.99 -1.59
CA MET A 152 -7.81 -17.66 -0.32
C MET A 152 -9.09 -18.49 -0.04
N PHE A 153 -9.50 -19.38 -0.95
CA PHE A 153 -10.79 -20.09 -0.80
C PHE A 153 -10.83 -21.02 0.40
N MET A 154 -9.71 -21.64 0.75
CA MET A 154 -9.57 -22.57 1.86
C MET A 154 -9.25 -21.90 3.20
N GLU A 155 -9.10 -20.58 3.20
CA GLU A 155 -8.83 -19.84 4.42
C GLU A 155 -10.11 -19.50 5.19
N ASP A 156 -10.02 -19.60 6.52
CA ASP A 156 -11.11 -19.18 7.41
C ASP A 156 -11.16 -17.67 7.55
N GLY A 157 -12.36 -17.11 7.50
CA GLY A 157 -12.56 -15.69 7.71
C GLY A 157 -13.78 -15.10 6.99
N THR A 158 -14.12 -13.87 7.35
CA THR A 158 -15.18 -13.11 6.67
C THR A 158 -14.74 -12.66 5.28
N ARG A 159 -15.69 -12.22 4.46
CA ARG A 159 -15.39 -11.68 3.12
C ARG A 159 -14.46 -10.47 3.19
N GLU A 160 -14.65 -9.62 4.18
CA GLU A 160 -13.86 -8.42 4.44
C GLU A 160 -12.42 -8.77 4.84
N GLN A 161 -12.25 -9.78 5.72
CA GLN A 161 -10.93 -10.26 6.11
C GLN A 161 -10.17 -10.87 4.93
N MET A 162 -10.85 -11.63 4.08
CA MET A 162 -10.23 -12.22 2.88
C MET A 162 -9.89 -11.15 1.84
N ALA A 163 -10.75 -10.15 1.63
CA ALA A 163 -10.46 -9.03 0.76
C ALA A 163 -9.21 -8.26 1.21
N LEU A 164 -9.09 -8.00 2.52
CA LEU A 164 -7.89 -7.39 3.09
C LEU A 164 -6.64 -8.24 2.86
N ARG A 165 -6.73 -9.56 3.01
CA ARG A 165 -5.60 -10.48 2.74
C ARG A 165 -5.21 -10.49 1.27
N ILE A 166 -6.18 -10.47 0.35
CA ILE A 166 -5.93 -10.37 -1.10
C ILE A 166 -5.13 -9.09 -1.39
N GLU A 167 -5.59 -7.96 -0.87
CA GLU A 167 -4.91 -6.68 -1.02
C GLU A 167 -3.49 -6.72 -0.45
N GLN A 168 -3.31 -7.16 0.79
CA GLN A 168 -2.01 -7.26 1.45
C GLN A 168 -1.05 -8.19 0.69
N THR A 169 -1.54 -9.33 0.21
CA THR A 169 -0.73 -10.27 -0.57
C THR A 169 -0.32 -9.68 -1.92
N ALA A 170 -1.24 -8.97 -2.60
CA ALA A 170 -0.93 -8.29 -3.85
C ALA A 170 0.12 -7.19 -3.65
N ILE A 171 -0.01 -6.38 -2.58
CA ILE A 171 0.98 -5.35 -2.22
C ILE A 171 2.33 -5.99 -1.83
N HIS A 172 2.32 -7.11 -1.12
CA HIS A 172 3.55 -7.85 -0.81
C HIS A 172 4.27 -8.33 -2.07
N ARG A 173 3.55 -8.94 -3.03
CA ARG A 173 4.09 -9.37 -4.32
C ARG A 173 4.57 -8.19 -5.16
N LEU A 174 3.86 -7.08 -5.13
CA LEU A 174 4.31 -5.82 -5.74
C LEU A 174 5.66 -5.38 -5.16
N GLY A 175 5.84 -5.42 -3.84
CA GLY A 175 7.12 -5.14 -3.21
C GLY A 175 8.25 -6.09 -3.64
N ILE A 176 7.95 -7.36 -3.95
CA ILE A 176 8.91 -8.29 -4.56
C ILE A 176 9.30 -7.82 -5.96
N ALA A 177 8.32 -7.46 -6.80
CA ALA A 177 8.56 -6.95 -8.15
C ALA A 177 9.43 -5.68 -8.14
N GLU A 178 9.20 -4.76 -7.23
CA GLU A 178 10.03 -3.54 -7.05
C GLU A 178 11.48 -3.88 -6.66
N ARG A 179 11.68 -4.83 -5.72
CA ARG A 179 13.03 -5.28 -5.33
C ARG A 179 13.79 -5.99 -6.44
N GLN A 180 13.09 -6.61 -7.38
CA GLN A 180 13.67 -7.22 -8.57
C GLN A 180 14.10 -6.20 -9.63
N GLY A 181 14.00 -4.91 -9.36
CA GLY A 181 14.43 -3.82 -10.24
C GLY A 181 13.28 -3.02 -10.85
N GLY A 182 12.06 -3.27 -10.45
CA GLY A 182 10.87 -2.63 -11.01
C GLY A 182 10.53 -3.11 -12.42
N ASN A 183 9.48 -2.52 -13.02
CA ASN A 183 8.98 -2.90 -14.34
C ASN A 183 8.77 -4.42 -14.50
N THR A 184 8.19 -5.04 -13.49
CA THR A 184 8.13 -6.50 -13.34
C THR A 184 6.76 -6.92 -12.78
N VAL A 185 6.35 -8.15 -13.10
CA VAL A 185 5.14 -8.80 -12.56
C VAL A 185 5.56 -9.91 -11.61
N CYS A 186 4.97 -9.91 -10.39
CA CYS A 186 5.13 -10.98 -9.42
C CYS A 186 3.75 -11.60 -9.11
N ASP A 187 3.57 -12.87 -9.43
CA ASP A 187 2.34 -13.65 -9.23
C ASP A 187 2.49 -14.79 -8.19
N GLU A 188 3.68 -14.94 -7.66
CA GLU A 188 3.99 -15.91 -6.61
C GLU A 188 4.61 -15.22 -5.40
N SER A 189 4.23 -15.65 -4.22
CA SER A 189 4.91 -15.25 -2.98
C SER A 189 6.21 -16.05 -2.85
N GLY A 190 7.06 -15.97 -3.85
CA GLY A 190 8.36 -16.60 -4.03
C GLY A 190 8.72 -17.77 -3.08
N THR A 191 8.98 -18.94 -3.63
CA THR A 191 9.73 -20.01 -2.96
C THR A 191 11.24 -19.79 -3.04
N ASP A 192 11.68 -18.57 -3.31
CA ASP A 192 13.09 -18.25 -3.10
C ASP A 192 13.36 -18.38 -1.61
N ALA A 193 14.25 -19.28 -1.26
CA ALA A 193 14.79 -19.42 0.10
C ALA A 193 15.46 -18.12 0.61
N SER A 194 15.54 -17.07 -0.22
CA SER A 194 15.86 -15.68 0.13
C SER A 194 14.62 -14.85 0.51
N VAL A 195 13.37 -15.34 0.24
CA VAL A 195 12.09 -14.78 0.67
C VAL A 195 11.51 -15.55 1.86
N VAL A 196 12.25 -16.53 2.37
CA VAL A 196 12.03 -17.02 3.73
C VAL A 196 12.26 -15.82 4.65
N SER A 197 11.14 -15.19 5.01
CA SER A 197 11.12 -14.07 5.96
C SER A 197 11.80 -12.80 5.42
N ALA A 198 11.12 -12.03 4.57
CA ALA A 198 11.36 -10.59 4.62
C ALA A 198 11.17 -10.21 6.09
N ARG A 199 12.28 -9.97 6.77
CA ARG A 199 12.28 -9.58 8.19
C ARG A 199 11.27 -8.46 8.34
N PRO A 200 10.36 -8.54 9.31
CA PRO A 200 9.37 -7.49 9.48
C PRO A 200 10.05 -6.13 9.54
N VAL A 201 9.55 -5.16 8.79
CA VAL A 201 10.15 -3.83 8.69
C VAL A 201 9.60 -2.94 9.79
N VAL A 202 10.48 -2.47 10.66
CA VAL A 202 10.21 -1.47 11.68
C VAL A 202 10.74 -0.12 11.18
N LEU A 203 9.91 0.91 11.15
CA LEU A 203 10.37 2.29 10.93
C LEU A 203 10.63 2.96 12.26
N MET A 204 11.87 3.34 12.51
CA MET A 204 12.29 4.11 13.68
C MET A 204 12.47 5.57 13.28
N VAL A 205 11.77 6.48 13.94
CA VAL A 205 11.83 7.92 13.69
C VAL A 205 12.36 8.61 14.93
N ASP A 206 13.59 9.12 14.85
CA ASP A 206 14.26 9.76 15.97
C ASP A 206 15.29 10.77 15.46
N PRO A 207 15.25 12.05 15.91
CA PRO A 207 16.22 13.07 15.51
C PRO A 207 17.64 12.78 16.03
N GLU A 208 17.75 11.92 17.05
CA GLU A 208 19.01 11.48 17.61
C GLU A 208 19.14 9.96 17.57
N PRO A 209 19.42 9.35 16.41
CA PRO A 209 19.46 7.88 16.26
C PRO A 209 20.41 7.20 17.24
N ALA A 210 21.47 7.90 17.66
CA ALA A 210 22.40 7.41 18.66
C ALA A 210 21.73 7.10 20.02
N SER A 211 20.68 7.85 20.39
CA SER A 211 19.92 7.65 21.63
C SER A 211 19.14 6.34 21.63
N MET A 212 18.85 5.79 20.44
CA MET A 212 18.10 4.55 20.21
C MET A 212 18.96 3.42 19.65
N ALA A 213 20.29 3.61 19.57
CA ALA A 213 21.20 2.63 18.96
C ALA A 213 21.13 1.23 19.60
N LEU A 214 20.90 1.14 20.92
CA LEU A 214 20.73 -0.14 21.60
C LEU A 214 19.41 -0.83 21.21
N LEU A 215 18.33 -0.08 21.08
CA LEU A 215 17.04 -0.62 20.62
C LEU A 215 17.13 -1.07 19.16
N LEU A 216 17.77 -0.29 18.30
CA LEU A 216 18.03 -0.65 16.91
C LEU A 216 18.74 -2.01 16.83
N ARG A 217 19.85 -2.17 17.52
CA ARG A 217 20.59 -3.45 17.55
C ARG A 217 19.77 -4.60 18.13
N ALA A 218 18.95 -4.33 19.15
CA ALA A 218 18.12 -5.36 19.75
C ALA A 218 16.99 -5.81 18.81
N LEU A 219 16.41 -4.91 18.01
CA LEU A 219 15.43 -5.22 16.97
C LEU A 219 16.08 -6.02 15.83
N GLU A 220 17.26 -5.61 15.35
CA GLU A 220 18.01 -6.34 14.32
C GLU A 220 18.42 -7.75 14.79
N ALA A 221 18.85 -7.90 16.06
CA ALA A 221 19.17 -9.18 16.66
C ALA A 221 17.93 -10.08 16.84
N ALA A 222 16.73 -9.49 16.88
CA ALA A 222 15.45 -10.21 16.88
C ALA A 222 14.90 -10.53 15.47
N ASP A 223 15.76 -10.42 14.45
CA ASP A 223 15.48 -10.74 13.04
C ASP A 223 14.49 -9.79 12.37
N LEU A 224 14.47 -8.52 12.82
CA LEU A 224 13.68 -7.43 12.25
C LEU A 224 14.57 -6.54 11.36
N THR A 225 14.01 -6.02 10.28
CA THR A 225 14.67 -4.99 9.47
C THR A 225 14.28 -3.62 10.03
N VAL A 226 15.25 -2.78 10.36
CA VAL A 226 14.98 -1.44 10.87
C VAL A 226 15.39 -0.38 9.85
N ARG A 227 14.44 0.48 9.48
CA ARG A 227 14.71 1.71 8.72
C ARG A 227 14.69 2.88 9.70
N VAL A 228 15.60 3.84 9.54
CA VAL A 228 15.72 5.00 10.42
C VAL A 228 15.45 6.28 9.65
N CYS A 229 14.63 7.15 10.22
CA CYS A 229 14.40 8.53 9.77
C CYS A 229 14.72 9.50 10.91
N GLU A 230 15.26 10.66 10.60
CA GLU A 230 15.65 11.66 11.60
C GLU A 230 14.57 12.71 11.86
N ASP A 231 13.49 12.71 11.08
CA ASP A 231 12.38 13.65 11.20
C ASP A 231 11.05 13.10 10.69
N GLY A 232 9.96 13.78 11.06
CA GLY A 232 8.61 13.31 10.74
C GLY A 232 8.21 13.44 9.27
N GLU A 233 8.79 14.36 8.49
CA GLU A 233 8.47 14.47 7.07
C GLU A 233 9.12 13.34 6.27
N SER A 234 10.40 13.06 6.52
CA SER A 234 11.09 11.92 5.91
C SER A 234 10.45 10.59 6.33
N ALA A 235 9.90 10.49 7.54
CA ALA A 235 9.14 9.33 7.98
C ALA A 235 7.87 9.13 7.16
N VAL A 236 7.07 10.18 6.93
CA VAL A 236 5.87 10.09 6.09
C VAL A 236 6.23 9.67 4.67
N THR A 237 7.25 10.27 4.07
CA THR A 237 7.75 9.88 2.74
C THR A 237 8.16 8.40 2.70
N ALA A 238 8.91 7.94 3.70
CA ALA A 238 9.33 6.53 3.79
C ALA A 238 8.14 5.55 3.97
N ILE A 239 7.06 5.99 4.63
CA ILE A 239 5.82 5.20 4.76
C ILE A 239 5.06 5.16 3.43
N GLU A 240 4.99 6.28 2.72
CA GLU A 240 4.36 6.37 1.39
C GLU A 240 5.06 5.48 0.37
N GLU A 241 6.39 5.42 0.43
CA GLU A 241 7.20 4.59 -0.47
C GLU A 241 7.06 3.10 -0.18
N ASN A 242 7.15 2.72 1.10
CA ASN A 242 7.09 1.35 1.54
C ASN A 242 6.58 1.27 2.99
N PRO A 243 5.28 1.01 3.21
CA PRO A 243 4.69 0.95 4.54
C PRO A 243 5.38 -0.08 5.44
N PRO A 244 5.80 0.29 6.67
CA PRO A 244 6.37 -0.64 7.64
C PRO A 244 5.27 -1.45 8.35
N GLN A 245 5.64 -2.57 8.98
CA GLN A 245 4.73 -3.30 9.85
C GLN A 245 4.54 -2.64 11.22
N VAL A 246 5.52 -1.85 11.68
CA VAL A 246 5.44 -1.12 12.97
C VAL A 246 6.21 0.19 12.84
N ILE A 247 5.71 1.24 13.46
CA ILE A 247 6.38 2.52 13.58
C ILE A 247 6.74 2.78 15.04
N ILE A 248 8.01 3.11 15.31
CA ILE A 248 8.49 3.63 16.60
C ILE A 248 8.91 5.08 16.36
N CYS A 249 8.21 6.03 16.95
CA CYS A 249 8.41 7.45 16.64
C CYS A 249 8.66 8.27 17.90
N GLU A 250 9.71 9.10 17.90
CA GLU A 250 9.91 10.15 18.92
C GLU A 250 8.77 11.19 18.82
N ALA A 251 8.22 11.56 19.96
CA ALA A 251 7.11 12.53 20.02
C ALA A 251 7.53 13.92 19.50
N MET A 252 8.77 14.32 19.76
CA MET A 252 9.31 15.64 19.45
C MET A 252 10.28 15.58 18.26
N CYS A 253 9.79 15.17 17.10
CA CYS A 253 10.58 15.19 15.86
C CYS A 253 10.61 16.58 15.22
N PRO A 254 11.71 16.95 14.56
CA PRO A 254 11.79 18.15 13.72
C PRO A 254 10.82 18.06 12.54
N ARG A 255 10.49 19.21 11.96
CA ARG A 255 9.60 19.40 10.80
C ARG A 255 8.18 18.91 11.05
N LEU A 256 7.99 17.68 11.46
CA LEU A 256 6.67 17.10 11.77
C LEU A 256 6.76 16.28 13.07
N SER A 257 6.01 16.66 14.09
CA SER A 257 6.00 15.94 15.38
C SER A 257 5.45 14.51 15.23
N GLY A 258 5.84 13.59 16.14
CA GLY A 258 5.31 12.22 16.15
C GLY A 258 3.79 12.17 16.23
N PHE A 259 3.15 13.12 16.94
CA PHE A 259 1.69 13.26 16.97
C PHE A 259 1.12 13.63 15.61
N SER A 260 1.77 14.57 14.91
CA SER A 260 1.33 14.99 13.57
C SER A 260 1.62 13.93 12.50
N VAL A 261 2.67 13.13 12.66
CA VAL A 261 2.87 11.92 11.84
C VAL A 261 1.68 10.98 12.02
N ARG A 262 1.30 10.64 13.26
CA ARG A 262 0.17 9.77 13.54
C ARG A 262 -1.16 10.32 13.00
N GLU A 263 -1.39 11.62 13.15
CA GLU A 263 -2.58 12.28 12.58
C GLU A 263 -2.65 12.13 11.06
N ARG A 264 -1.52 12.31 10.35
CA ARG A 264 -1.45 12.06 8.90
C ARG A 264 -1.74 10.61 8.53
N LEU A 265 -1.23 9.64 9.30
CA LEU A 265 -1.52 8.23 9.07
C LEU A 265 -2.99 7.91 9.25
N ARG A 266 -3.66 8.53 10.24
CA ARG A 266 -5.11 8.34 10.48
C ARG A 266 -5.98 8.84 9.33
N ALA A 267 -5.51 9.82 8.57
CA ALA A 267 -6.23 10.34 7.41
C ALA A 267 -6.24 9.36 6.21
N ASN A 268 -5.41 8.31 6.26
CA ASN A 268 -5.33 7.28 5.21
C ASN A 268 -5.68 5.90 5.82
N ALA A 269 -6.68 5.22 5.27
CA ALA A 269 -7.19 3.97 5.82
C ALA A 269 -6.13 2.86 5.89
N LEU A 270 -5.23 2.77 4.90
CA LEU A 270 -4.14 1.78 4.86
C LEU A 270 -3.10 2.04 5.94
N TRP A 271 -2.74 3.29 6.17
CA TRP A 271 -1.70 3.65 7.14
C TRP A 271 -2.23 3.73 8.55
N ASN A 272 -3.53 4.00 8.73
CA ASN A 272 -4.16 4.04 10.05
C ASN A 272 -4.04 2.70 10.79
N ALA A 273 -4.05 1.58 10.05
CA ALA A 273 -3.91 0.24 10.60
C ALA A 273 -2.47 -0.08 11.06
N ILE A 274 -1.45 0.70 10.63
CA ILE A 274 -0.06 0.46 11.03
C ILE A 274 0.09 0.72 12.52
N PRO A 275 0.53 -0.27 13.32
CA PRO A 275 0.79 -0.10 14.73
C PRO A 275 1.81 0.99 15.00
N PHE A 276 1.46 1.92 15.91
CA PHE A 276 2.26 3.10 16.20
C PHE A 276 2.67 3.13 17.67
N ILE A 277 3.97 3.15 17.92
CA ILE A 277 4.59 3.22 19.23
C ILE A 277 5.22 4.60 19.37
N LEU A 278 4.75 5.38 20.32
CA LEU A 278 5.34 6.67 20.65
C LEU A 278 6.44 6.50 21.70
N VAL A 279 7.55 7.20 21.50
CA VAL A 279 8.63 7.27 22.48
C VAL A 279 8.98 8.73 22.75
N SER A 280 9.40 9.09 23.98
CA SER A 280 9.88 10.45 24.26
C SER A 280 10.66 10.52 25.57
N HIS A 281 11.60 11.47 25.66
CA HIS A 281 12.23 11.84 26.95
C HIS A 281 11.24 12.45 27.93
N ARG A 282 10.18 13.11 27.43
CA ARG A 282 9.12 13.72 28.23
C ARG A 282 7.83 12.92 28.06
N LYS A 283 7.24 12.53 29.20
CA LYS A 283 5.93 11.88 29.26
C LYS A 283 5.14 12.51 30.41
N ASN A 284 4.42 13.56 30.09
CA ASN A 284 3.56 14.27 31.02
C ASN A 284 2.08 14.03 30.69
N GLU A 285 1.18 14.52 31.54
CA GLU A 285 -0.26 14.33 31.37
C GLU A 285 -0.81 14.91 30.05
N GLU A 286 -0.28 16.04 29.60
CA GLU A 286 -0.68 16.66 28.34
C GLU A 286 -0.33 15.76 27.14
N MET A 287 0.90 15.21 27.12
CA MET A 287 1.35 14.31 26.07
C MET A 287 0.58 12.98 26.09
N ILE A 288 0.25 12.47 27.28
CA ILE A 288 -0.56 11.27 27.42
C ILE A 288 -1.96 11.53 26.85
N ARG A 289 -2.59 12.68 27.17
CA ARG A 289 -3.89 13.07 26.61
C ARG A 289 -3.83 13.15 25.08
N LYS A 290 -2.82 13.83 24.51
CA LYS A 290 -2.61 13.89 23.05
C LYS A 290 -2.42 12.50 22.43
N ALA A 291 -1.73 11.59 23.10
CA ALA A 291 -1.56 10.22 22.63
C ALA A 291 -2.91 9.49 22.55
N VAL A 292 -3.77 9.62 23.56
CA VAL A 292 -5.12 9.03 23.57
C VAL A 292 -5.99 9.64 22.47
N GLU A 293 -5.99 10.97 22.30
CA GLU A 293 -6.73 11.68 21.25
C GLU A 293 -6.32 11.23 19.83
N ASN A 294 -5.06 10.80 19.66
CA ASN A 294 -4.52 10.28 18.40
C ASN A 294 -4.56 8.76 18.28
N ASP A 295 -5.27 8.05 19.15
CA ASP A 295 -5.36 6.57 19.17
C ASP A 295 -3.98 5.90 19.23
N ILE A 296 -3.05 6.48 19.98
CA ILE A 296 -1.72 5.90 20.24
C ILE A 296 -1.82 5.03 21.49
N ARG A 297 -1.80 3.71 21.32
CA ARG A 297 -1.96 2.73 22.40
C ARG A 297 -0.70 2.50 23.21
N HIS A 298 0.48 2.74 22.61
CA HIS A 298 1.78 2.47 23.22
C HIS A 298 2.63 3.73 23.28
N PHE A 299 2.91 4.19 24.49
CA PHE A 299 3.73 5.38 24.71
C PHE A 299 4.78 5.09 25.79
N PHE A 300 6.03 5.06 25.41
CA PHE A 300 7.17 4.77 26.29
C PHE A 300 7.98 6.03 26.60
N ARG A 301 8.50 6.08 27.83
CA ARG A 301 9.46 7.11 28.23
C ARG A 301 10.89 6.60 27.97
N LYS A 302 11.73 7.44 27.38
CA LYS A 302 13.17 7.16 27.25
C LYS A 302 13.89 7.36 28.59
N PRO A 303 14.89 6.49 28.93
CA PRO A 303 15.34 5.33 28.16
C PRO A 303 14.31 4.20 28.20
N VAL A 304 14.08 3.55 27.05
CA VAL A 304 13.09 2.47 26.94
C VAL A 304 13.64 1.14 27.43
N SER A 305 12.78 0.29 27.96
CA SER A 305 13.11 -1.11 28.24
C SER A 305 13.21 -1.88 26.93
N LEU A 306 14.40 -2.37 26.59
CA LEU A 306 14.63 -3.15 25.36
C LEU A 306 13.74 -4.39 25.31
N THR A 307 13.65 -5.13 26.41
CA THR A 307 12.83 -6.35 26.50
C THR A 307 11.37 -6.05 26.25
N GLU A 308 10.86 -4.94 26.80
CA GLU A 308 9.46 -4.56 26.66
C GLU A 308 9.12 -4.12 25.25
N VAL A 309 9.93 -3.23 24.64
CA VAL A 309 9.68 -2.72 23.29
C VAL A 309 9.91 -3.79 22.23
N VAL A 310 10.99 -4.56 22.33
CA VAL A 310 11.26 -5.67 21.39
C VAL A 310 10.17 -6.74 21.50
N GLY A 311 9.77 -7.12 22.72
CA GLY A 311 8.69 -8.07 22.94
C GLY A 311 7.37 -7.60 22.35
N LEU A 312 7.02 -6.32 22.51
CA LEU A 312 5.83 -5.72 21.92
C LEU A 312 5.89 -5.76 20.38
N VAL A 313 7.01 -5.34 19.79
CA VAL A 313 7.20 -5.35 18.32
C VAL A 313 7.09 -6.77 17.78
N LEU A 314 7.71 -7.76 18.43
CA LEU A 314 7.60 -9.17 18.02
C LEU A 314 6.17 -9.69 18.12
N ASN A 315 5.43 -9.32 19.16
CA ASN A 315 4.01 -9.70 19.29
C ASN A 315 3.17 -9.09 18.15
N ILE A 316 3.39 -7.82 17.83
CA ILE A 316 2.71 -7.13 16.74
C ILE A 316 3.04 -7.77 15.40
N THR A 317 4.32 -8.08 15.13
CA THR A 317 4.76 -8.59 13.83
C THR A 317 4.52 -10.09 13.63
N ARG A 318 4.33 -10.86 14.71
CA ARG A 318 4.03 -12.31 14.67
C ARG A 318 2.54 -12.62 14.74
N SER A 319 1.76 -11.75 15.34
CA SER A 319 0.30 -11.85 15.32
C SER A 319 -0.20 -11.07 14.12
N PRO A 320 -0.84 -11.68 13.11
CA PRO A 320 -1.66 -10.90 12.19
C PRO A 320 -2.71 -10.21 13.07
N THR A 321 -2.70 -8.88 13.05
CA THR A 321 -3.60 -8.00 13.82
C THR A 321 -5.03 -8.54 13.76
N GLY A 322 -5.55 -8.90 14.91
CA GLY A 322 -6.95 -9.27 15.09
C GLY A 322 -7.89 -8.08 14.87
#